data_ec9c987e3e4ec90b3824fe3d14670ff2
#
_entry.id   ec9c987e3e4ec90b3824fe3d14670ff2
#
_cell.length_a   1.000
_cell.length_b   1.000
_cell.length_c   1.000
_cell.angle_alpha   90.00
_cell.angle_beta   90.00
_cell.angle_gamma   90.00
#
_symmetry.space_group_name_H-M   'P 1'
#
loop_
_entity.id
_entity.type
_entity.pdbx_description
1 polymer ?
#
loop_
_entity_poly.entity_id
_entity_poly.type
_entity_poly.pdbx_seq_one_letter_code
_entity_poly.pdbx_strand_id
1 'polypeptide(L)'
;LSFYLILQFKCPFFLFLIVFAMSFESWQLLYQFKSQGITTSKGLTLMSYNVRSFNRYDWLDIKDIPSLIDDFIKKVNPDVVCFQEYTLETAPLFQNYPYKIFRPYVPKGKIGSSIISKYPLFNSKIISFEASSNGGIQSDIFWNQDTLRLYNLHFESLRINSKDTCLL
;
A
#
# COMPACT_ATOMS: atom_id res chain seq x y z
N LEU A 1 38.01 38.89 -25.64
CA LEU A 1 36.56 38.97 -25.35
C LEU A 1 35.91 37.58 -25.29
N SER A 2 36.26 36.67 -26.20
CA SER A 2 35.67 35.32 -26.29
C SER A 2 36.00 34.44 -25.07
N PHE A 3 37.17 34.55 -24.49
CA PHE A 3 37.58 33.75 -23.32
C PHE A 3 36.83 34.14 -22.05
N TYR A 4 36.49 35.43 -21.90
CA TYR A 4 35.73 35.96 -20.79
C TYR A 4 34.25 35.50 -20.79
N LEU A 5 33.65 35.42 -21.96
CA LEU A 5 32.30 34.89 -22.17
C LEU A 5 32.19 33.40 -21.81
N ILE A 6 33.20 32.59 -22.16
CA ILE A 6 33.27 31.15 -21.88
C ILE A 6 33.35 30.92 -20.34
N LEU A 7 34.09 31.78 -19.62
CA LEU A 7 34.16 31.71 -18.15
C LEU A 7 32.84 32.06 -17.47
N GLN A 8 32.11 33.03 -17.98
CA GLN A 8 30.81 33.44 -17.43
C GLN A 8 29.73 32.36 -17.55
N PHE A 9 29.76 31.54 -18.61
CA PHE A 9 28.81 30.44 -18.79
C PHE A 9 29.20 29.15 -18.03
N LYS A 10 30.48 28.92 -17.76
CA LYS A 10 30.95 27.73 -17.05
C LYS A 10 30.78 27.83 -15.54
N CYS A 11 30.91 29.03 -14.97
CA CYS A 11 30.79 29.24 -13.52
C CYS A 11 29.41 28.86 -12.96
N PRO A 12 28.27 29.32 -13.53
CA PRO A 12 26.95 28.92 -13.07
C PRO A 12 26.65 27.44 -13.34
N PHE A 13 27.20 26.84 -14.39
CA PHE A 13 27.05 25.41 -14.66
C PHE A 13 27.75 24.55 -13.59
N PHE A 14 28.97 24.89 -13.21
CA PHE A 14 29.67 24.21 -12.13
C PHE A 14 28.99 24.40 -10.77
N LEU A 15 28.49 25.61 -10.50
CA LEU A 15 27.72 25.87 -9.28
C LEU A 15 26.44 25.01 -9.24
N PHE A 16 25.73 24.92 -10.35
CA PHE A 16 24.56 24.05 -10.49
C PHE A 16 24.91 22.57 -10.23
N LEU A 17 26.01 22.07 -10.80
CA LEU A 17 26.47 20.70 -10.54
C LEU A 17 26.81 20.44 -9.07
N ILE A 18 27.45 21.41 -8.39
CA ILE A 18 27.75 21.31 -6.96
C ILE A 18 26.46 21.27 -6.14
N VAL A 19 25.51 22.17 -6.39
CA VAL A 19 24.22 22.19 -5.68
C VAL A 19 23.44 20.90 -5.95
N PHE A 20 23.44 20.42 -7.20
CA PHE A 20 22.81 19.15 -7.57
C PHE A 20 23.44 17.95 -6.87
N ALA A 21 24.79 17.92 -6.78
CA ALA A 21 25.49 16.87 -6.06
C ALA A 21 25.25 16.93 -4.55
N MET A 22 25.19 18.12 -3.94
CA MET A 22 24.86 18.29 -2.54
C MET A 22 23.42 17.94 -2.20
N SER A 23 22.49 18.09 -3.15
CA SER A 23 21.09 17.70 -2.97
C SER A 23 20.81 16.22 -3.27
N PHE A 24 21.83 15.44 -3.63
CA PHE A 24 21.67 14.04 -4.06
C PHE A 24 21.01 13.16 -3.00
N GLU A 25 21.33 13.32 -1.73
CA GLU A 25 20.69 12.59 -0.63
C GLU A 25 19.20 12.92 -0.54
N SER A 26 18.81 14.18 -0.76
CA SER A 26 17.39 14.58 -0.79
C SER A 26 16.65 13.98 -1.98
N TRP A 27 17.32 13.81 -3.13
CA TRP A 27 16.74 13.14 -4.29
C TRP A 27 16.51 11.65 -4.07
N GLN A 28 17.36 10.97 -3.30
CA GLN A 28 17.19 9.56 -2.94
C GLN A 28 15.94 9.33 -2.08
N LEU A 29 15.50 10.33 -1.31
CA LEU A 29 14.25 10.28 -0.56
C LEU A 29 13.01 10.37 -1.45
N LEU A 30 13.13 11.08 -2.58
CA LEU A 30 12.03 11.28 -3.54
C LEU A 30 11.97 10.17 -4.61
N TYR A 31 13.12 9.65 -5.03
CA TYR A 31 13.25 8.64 -6.08
C TYR A 31 14.03 7.43 -5.60
N GLN A 32 13.34 6.34 -5.41
CA GLN A 32 13.95 5.03 -5.19
C GLN A 32 14.35 4.42 -6.55
N PHE A 33 15.59 4.65 -6.98
CA PHE A 33 16.08 4.14 -8.27
C PHE A 33 16.22 2.62 -8.34
N LYS A 34 16.29 1.94 -7.21
CA LYS A 34 16.31 0.48 -7.13
C LYS A 34 15.96 0.03 -5.71
N SER A 35 14.75 -0.45 -5.51
CA SER A 35 14.47 -1.32 -4.38
C SER A 35 15.15 -2.66 -4.66
N GLN A 36 16.34 -2.86 -4.13
CA GLN A 36 16.80 -4.23 -3.90
C GLN A 36 15.94 -4.75 -2.75
N GLY A 37 14.84 -5.43 -3.09
CA GLY A 37 14.12 -6.19 -2.11
C GLY A 37 15.13 -7.12 -1.43
N ILE A 38 15.37 -6.90 -0.15
CA ILE A 38 16.09 -7.87 0.67
C ILE A 38 15.16 -9.07 0.77
N THR A 39 15.23 -9.96 -0.20
CA THR A 39 14.65 -11.28 -0.10
C THR A 39 15.52 -12.08 0.86
N THR A 40 15.32 -11.89 2.14
CA THR A 40 15.80 -12.85 3.12
C THR A 40 14.93 -14.09 2.94
N SER A 41 15.52 -15.20 2.57
CA SER A 41 14.86 -16.50 2.37
C SER A 41 14.14 -17.06 3.61
N LYS A 42 14.04 -16.30 4.69
CA LYS A 42 13.47 -16.66 6.00
C LYS A 42 12.50 -15.61 6.57
N GLY A 43 12.12 -14.58 5.81
CA GLY A 43 11.23 -13.53 6.28
C GLY A 43 9.77 -13.82 5.98
N LEU A 44 8.85 -13.33 6.82
CA LEU A 44 7.41 -13.30 6.53
C LEU A 44 7.16 -12.28 5.40
N THR A 45 6.51 -12.73 4.33
CA THR A 45 6.14 -11.85 3.21
C THR A 45 4.74 -11.31 3.40
N LEU A 46 4.60 -9.99 3.40
CA LEU A 46 3.34 -9.30 3.60
C LEU A 46 3.02 -8.43 2.38
N MET A 47 1.80 -8.55 1.88
CA MET A 47 1.23 -7.71 0.83
C MET A 47 0.12 -6.84 1.41
N SER A 48 0.10 -5.56 1.06
CA SER A 48 -1.04 -4.65 1.29
C SER A 48 -1.65 -4.27 -0.05
N TYR A 49 -2.99 -4.39 -0.17
CA TYR A 49 -3.67 -4.19 -1.43
C TYR A 49 -5.08 -3.61 -1.24
N ASN A 50 -5.31 -2.37 -1.71
CA ASN A 50 -6.64 -1.84 -1.84
C ASN A 50 -7.29 -2.41 -3.11
N VAL A 51 -8.31 -3.25 -2.93
CA VAL A 51 -8.95 -3.99 -4.04
C VAL A 51 -10.16 -3.29 -4.62
N ARG A 52 -10.51 -2.11 -4.11
CA ARG A 52 -11.61 -1.28 -4.60
C ARG A 52 -12.88 -2.10 -4.90
N SER A 53 -13.30 -2.88 -3.90
CA SER A 53 -14.47 -3.78 -3.96
C SER A 53 -14.46 -4.75 -5.16
N PHE A 54 -13.28 -5.15 -5.66
CA PHE A 54 -13.10 -6.04 -6.81
C PHE A 54 -13.87 -5.58 -8.06
N ASN A 55 -13.87 -4.27 -8.31
CA ASN A 55 -14.61 -3.64 -9.42
C ASN A 55 -16.13 -3.88 -9.41
N ARG A 56 -16.73 -4.09 -8.25
CA ARG A 56 -18.16 -4.39 -8.09
C ARG A 56 -19.09 -3.39 -8.78
N TYR A 57 -18.65 -2.15 -8.92
CA TYR A 57 -19.45 -1.06 -9.50
C TYR A 57 -19.05 -0.74 -10.95
N ASP A 58 -18.34 -1.67 -11.61
CA ASP A 58 -17.94 -1.57 -13.02
C ASP A 58 -17.17 -0.30 -13.38
N TRP A 59 -16.32 0.20 -12.47
CA TRP A 59 -15.46 1.36 -12.74
C TRP A 59 -14.46 1.13 -13.88
N LEU A 60 -14.06 -0.12 -14.08
CA LEU A 60 -13.17 -0.55 -15.15
C LEU A 60 -13.94 -1.46 -16.09
N ASP A 61 -13.83 -1.22 -17.40
CA ASP A 61 -14.36 -2.10 -18.45
C ASP A 61 -13.39 -3.30 -18.66
N ILE A 62 -13.16 -4.04 -17.58
CA ILE A 62 -12.34 -5.25 -17.57
C ILE A 62 -13.17 -6.36 -16.96
N LYS A 63 -13.29 -7.47 -17.70
CA LYS A 63 -14.02 -8.64 -17.22
C LYS A 63 -13.21 -9.38 -16.15
N ASP A 64 -13.92 -9.90 -15.17
CA ASP A 64 -13.42 -10.85 -14.16
C ASP A 64 -12.20 -10.35 -13.36
N ILE A 65 -12.25 -9.10 -12.92
CA ILE A 65 -11.24 -8.51 -12.02
C ILE A 65 -10.97 -9.40 -10.78
N PRO A 66 -11.98 -10.04 -10.14
CA PRO A 66 -11.73 -10.94 -9.02
C PRO A 66 -10.74 -12.07 -9.34
N SER A 67 -10.91 -12.75 -10.47
CA SER A 67 -9.99 -13.82 -10.89
C SER A 67 -8.60 -13.31 -11.22
N LEU A 68 -8.49 -12.15 -11.86
CA LEU A 68 -7.19 -11.52 -12.14
C LEU A 68 -6.43 -11.18 -10.85
N ILE A 69 -7.14 -10.72 -9.82
CA ILE A 69 -6.54 -10.44 -8.50
C ILE A 69 -6.12 -11.75 -7.82
N ASP A 70 -6.92 -12.80 -7.87
CA ASP A 70 -6.58 -14.11 -7.31
C ASP A 70 -5.34 -14.69 -7.98
N ASP A 71 -5.25 -14.63 -9.32
CA ASP A 71 -4.10 -15.11 -10.08
C ASP A 71 -2.83 -14.28 -9.80
N PHE A 72 -2.98 -12.97 -9.64
CA PHE A 72 -1.88 -12.11 -9.24
C PHE A 72 -1.35 -12.50 -7.85
N ILE A 73 -2.24 -12.71 -6.87
CA ILE A 73 -1.86 -13.13 -5.53
C ILE A 73 -1.23 -14.51 -5.52
N LYS A 74 -1.75 -15.46 -6.30
CA LYS A 74 -1.13 -16.79 -6.48
C LYS A 74 0.28 -16.69 -7.07
N LYS A 75 0.48 -15.81 -8.05
CA LYS A 75 1.79 -15.59 -8.70
C LYS A 75 2.81 -14.98 -7.74
N VAL A 76 2.42 -13.96 -6.97
CA VAL A 76 3.29 -13.31 -5.97
C VAL A 76 3.49 -14.21 -4.76
N ASN A 77 2.47 -14.97 -4.38
CA ASN A 77 2.44 -15.96 -3.31
C ASN A 77 2.88 -15.43 -1.94
N PRO A 78 2.41 -14.26 -1.47
CA PRO A 78 2.77 -13.73 -0.18
C PRO A 78 2.26 -14.63 0.96
N ASP A 79 2.83 -14.49 2.16
CA ASP A 79 2.39 -15.25 3.32
C ASP A 79 1.13 -14.68 3.95
N VAL A 80 0.99 -13.36 3.88
CA VAL A 80 -0.16 -12.60 4.41
C VAL A 80 -0.56 -11.53 3.41
N VAL A 81 -1.86 -11.36 3.21
CA VAL A 81 -2.42 -10.25 2.42
C VAL A 81 -3.38 -9.44 3.28
N CYS A 82 -3.13 -8.15 3.36
CA CYS A 82 -3.97 -7.14 3.99
C CYS A 82 -4.76 -6.39 2.92
N PHE A 83 -6.06 -6.59 2.88
CA PHE A 83 -6.94 -5.93 1.92
C PHE A 83 -7.65 -4.73 2.53
N GLN A 84 -7.78 -3.67 1.76
CA GLN A 84 -8.66 -2.55 2.01
C GLN A 84 -9.77 -2.52 0.95
N GLU A 85 -10.90 -1.92 1.30
CA GLU A 85 -12.11 -1.89 0.46
C GLU A 85 -12.54 -3.28 -0.03
N TYR A 86 -12.37 -4.26 0.81
CA TYR A 86 -12.73 -5.66 0.54
C TYR A 86 -14.23 -5.87 0.68
N THR A 87 -14.83 -6.69 -0.18
CA THR A 87 -16.22 -7.16 -0.01
C THR A 87 -16.33 -8.66 -0.23
N LEU A 88 -17.09 -9.35 0.61
CA LEU A 88 -17.33 -10.80 0.49
C LEU A 88 -18.16 -11.17 -0.73
N GLU A 89 -18.96 -10.21 -1.28
CA GLU A 89 -19.89 -10.50 -2.36
C GLU A 89 -19.20 -10.81 -3.69
N THR A 90 -18.04 -10.23 -3.94
CA THR A 90 -17.29 -10.39 -5.20
C THR A 90 -15.89 -10.96 -4.99
N ALA A 91 -15.47 -11.15 -3.75
CA ALA A 91 -14.14 -11.66 -3.45
C ALA A 91 -13.95 -13.10 -3.93
N PRO A 92 -12.80 -13.44 -4.52
CA PRO A 92 -12.45 -14.82 -4.81
C PRO A 92 -12.19 -15.64 -3.54
N LEU A 93 -12.14 -16.95 -3.68
CA LEU A 93 -12.01 -17.84 -2.52
C LEU A 93 -10.62 -17.84 -1.89
N PHE A 94 -9.57 -17.41 -2.60
CA PHE A 94 -8.18 -17.43 -2.11
C PHE A 94 -7.83 -18.76 -1.40
N GLN A 95 -7.90 -19.87 -2.13
CA GLN A 95 -7.81 -21.24 -1.58
C GLN A 95 -6.51 -21.51 -0.82
N ASN A 96 -5.42 -20.85 -1.19
CA ASN A 96 -4.09 -21.05 -0.57
C ASN A 96 -3.97 -20.37 0.81
N TYR A 97 -5.01 -19.68 1.26
CA TYR A 97 -5.02 -18.93 2.52
C TYR A 97 -6.11 -19.48 3.44
N PRO A 98 -5.80 -20.44 4.31
CA PRO A 98 -6.80 -21.07 5.19
C PRO A 98 -7.33 -20.15 6.28
N TYR A 99 -6.55 -19.15 6.70
CA TYR A 99 -6.94 -18.22 7.75
C TYR A 99 -7.39 -16.91 7.14
N LYS A 100 -8.64 -16.51 7.42
CA LYS A 100 -9.26 -15.32 6.82
C LYS A 100 -10.08 -14.59 7.87
N ILE A 101 -9.95 -13.27 7.89
CA ILE A 101 -10.73 -12.38 8.74
C ILE A 101 -11.27 -11.26 7.86
N PHE A 102 -12.56 -11.01 7.96
CA PHE A 102 -13.21 -9.84 7.38
C PHE A 102 -13.88 -9.04 8.49
N ARG A 103 -13.75 -7.72 8.42
CA ARG A 103 -14.42 -6.78 9.31
C ARG A 103 -14.94 -5.61 8.49
N PRO A 104 -16.26 -5.39 8.47
CA PRO A 104 -16.84 -4.24 7.78
C PRO A 104 -16.42 -2.94 8.49
N TYR A 105 -16.31 -1.86 7.73
CA TYR A 105 -15.99 -0.53 8.29
C TYR A 105 -17.12 0.02 9.16
N VAL A 106 -18.36 -0.28 8.78
CA VAL A 106 -19.54 0.10 9.56
C VAL A 106 -20.37 -1.13 9.91
N PRO A 107 -21.10 -1.13 11.03
CA PRO A 107 -21.97 -2.24 11.41
C PRO A 107 -22.93 -2.61 10.25
N LYS A 108 -23.02 -3.90 9.92
CA LYS A 108 -23.82 -4.43 8.79
C LYS A 108 -23.37 -3.92 7.40
N GLY A 109 -22.24 -3.21 7.30
CA GLY A 109 -21.65 -2.81 6.03
C GLY A 109 -21.17 -4.00 5.21
N LYS A 110 -21.08 -3.80 3.89
CA LYS A 110 -20.63 -4.84 2.95
C LYS A 110 -19.15 -4.69 2.58
N ILE A 111 -18.60 -3.51 2.79
CA ILE A 111 -17.22 -3.16 2.47
C ILE A 111 -16.45 -2.98 3.77
N GLY A 112 -15.21 -3.46 3.79
CA GLY A 112 -14.37 -3.42 4.97
C GLY A 112 -12.91 -3.73 4.69
N SER A 113 -12.20 -4.09 5.74
CA SER A 113 -10.87 -4.65 5.64
C SER A 113 -10.92 -6.17 5.75
N SER A 114 -9.96 -6.83 5.11
CA SER A 114 -9.74 -8.27 5.26
C SER A 114 -8.27 -8.57 5.44
N ILE A 115 -7.96 -9.62 6.17
CA ILE A 115 -6.62 -10.22 6.24
C ILE A 115 -6.79 -11.68 5.87
N ILE A 116 -6.01 -12.15 4.91
CA ILE A 116 -5.88 -13.57 4.60
C ILE A 116 -4.44 -14.00 4.85
N SER A 117 -4.25 -15.22 5.38
CA SER A 117 -2.95 -15.68 5.83
C SER A 117 -2.78 -17.19 5.61
N LYS A 118 -1.54 -17.60 5.35
CA LYS A 118 -1.12 -19.01 5.41
C LYS A 118 -0.93 -19.49 6.85
N TYR A 119 -0.80 -18.56 7.80
CA TYR A 119 -0.55 -18.81 9.22
C TYR A 119 -1.75 -18.44 10.09
N PRO A 120 -1.90 -19.04 11.29
CA PRO A 120 -3.00 -18.75 12.18
C PRO A 120 -3.13 -17.28 12.53
N LEU A 121 -4.37 -16.77 12.48
CA LEU A 121 -4.76 -15.41 12.89
C LEU A 121 -5.64 -15.49 14.14
N PHE A 122 -5.38 -14.63 15.13
CA PHE A 122 -6.13 -14.60 16.39
C PHE A 122 -6.16 -13.20 17.01
N ASN A 123 -6.89 -13.03 18.11
CA ASN A 123 -7.04 -11.76 18.84
C ASN A 123 -7.43 -10.56 17.93
N SER A 124 -8.28 -10.81 16.94
CA SER A 124 -8.64 -9.79 15.96
C SER A 124 -9.61 -8.78 16.53
N LYS A 125 -9.32 -7.49 16.32
CA LYS A 125 -10.13 -6.36 16.77
C LYS A 125 -10.40 -5.40 15.64
N ILE A 126 -11.56 -4.74 15.66
CA ILE A 126 -11.88 -3.63 14.78
C ILE A 126 -11.16 -2.39 15.31
N ILE A 127 -10.59 -1.61 14.41
CA ILE A 127 -10.09 -0.27 14.66
C ILE A 127 -11.06 0.69 13.97
N SER A 128 -11.71 1.52 14.75
CA SER A 128 -12.60 2.58 14.25
C SER A 128 -11.90 3.92 14.40
N PHE A 129 -12.03 4.77 13.40
CA PHE A 129 -11.55 6.15 13.45
C PHE A 129 -12.70 7.05 13.85
N GLU A 130 -12.42 8.01 14.71
CA GLU A 130 -13.40 8.99 15.16
C GLU A 130 -13.84 9.88 13.99
N ALA A 131 -15.13 10.10 13.85
CA ALA A 131 -15.75 10.87 12.76
C ALA A 131 -15.45 10.38 11.33
N SER A 132 -15.07 9.11 11.16
CA SER A 132 -14.77 8.50 9.87
C SER A 132 -15.56 7.21 9.65
N SER A 133 -15.95 6.95 8.40
CA SER A 133 -16.48 5.65 7.99
C SER A 133 -15.38 4.63 7.67
N ASN A 134 -14.12 5.05 7.65
CA ASN A 134 -12.97 4.20 7.45
C ASN A 134 -12.48 3.61 8.78
N GLY A 135 -11.55 2.69 8.70
CA GLY A 135 -11.04 1.99 9.87
C GLY A 135 -10.08 0.89 9.49
N GLY A 136 -9.97 -0.11 10.33
CA GLY A 136 -9.08 -1.22 10.05
C GLY A 136 -9.30 -2.44 10.92
N ILE A 137 -8.35 -3.36 10.84
CA ILE A 137 -8.27 -4.57 11.64
C ILE A 137 -6.89 -4.61 12.29
N GLN A 138 -6.88 -4.86 13.58
CA GLN A 138 -5.72 -5.43 14.26
C GLN A 138 -5.90 -6.94 14.33
N SER A 139 -4.87 -7.72 14.09
CA SER A 139 -4.85 -9.17 14.33
C SER A 139 -3.47 -9.62 14.74
N ASP A 140 -3.39 -10.64 15.58
CA ASP A 140 -2.14 -11.31 15.88
C ASP A 140 -1.96 -12.48 14.92
N ILE A 141 -0.75 -12.72 14.45
CA ILE A 141 -0.36 -13.83 13.60
C ILE A 141 0.71 -14.65 14.31
N PHE A 142 0.55 -15.97 14.32
CA PHE A 142 1.57 -16.87 14.82
C PHE A 142 2.47 -17.33 13.68
N TRP A 143 3.74 -16.93 13.76
CA TRP A 143 4.74 -17.24 12.74
C TRP A 143 6.09 -17.54 13.39
N ASN A 144 6.71 -18.65 13.00
CA ASN A 144 8.06 -19.05 13.43
C ASN A 144 8.23 -19.03 14.97
N GLN A 145 7.26 -19.59 15.70
CA GLN A 145 7.21 -19.68 17.19
C GLN A 145 7.09 -18.30 17.89
N ASP A 146 6.79 -17.25 17.14
CA ASP A 146 6.60 -15.91 17.67
C ASP A 146 5.22 -15.36 17.27
N THR A 147 4.81 -14.30 17.95
CA THR A 147 3.53 -13.62 17.69
C THR A 147 3.81 -12.22 17.18
N LEU A 148 3.39 -11.97 15.95
CA LEU A 148 3.49 -10.66 15.32
C LEU A 148 2.11 -9.99 15.32
N ARG A 149 2.05 -8.71 15.65
CA ARG A 149 0.82 -7.93 15.58
C ARG A 149 0.73 -7.18 14.27
N LEU A 150 -0.34 -7.45 13.52
CA LEU A 150 -0.63 -6.81 12.24
C LEU A 150 -1.69 -5.71 12.43
N TYR A 151 -1.49 -4.61 11.73
CA TYR A 151 -2.47 -3.54 11.59
C TYR A 151 -2.76 -3.32 10.11
N ASN A 152 -3.98 -3.62 9.69
CA ASN A 152 -4.46 -3.32 8.35
C ASN A 152 -5.40 -2.11 8.45
N LEU A 153 -4.94 -0.95 8.01
CA LEU A 153 -5.62 0.32 8.18
C LEU A 153 -6.02 0.89 6.81
N HIS A 154 -7.21 1.47 6.74
CA HIS A 154 -7.68 2.25 5.61
C HIS A 154 -7.99 3.67 6.08
N PHE A 155 -7.15 4.62 5.69
CA PHE A 155 -7.32 6.03 6.02
C PHE A 155 -8.23 6.72 5.02
N GLU A 156 -8.81 7.85 5.41
CA GLU A 156 -9.54 8.71 4.48
C GLU A 156 -8.61 9.31 3.43
N SER A 157 -9.11 9.39 2.21
CA SER A 157 -8.43 10.14 1.16
C SER A 157 -8.43 11.63 1.50
N LEU A 158 -7.28 12.27 1.28
CA LEU A 158 -7.17 13.72 1.38
C LEU A 158 -8.07 14.34 0.31
N ARG A 159 -9.22 14.88 0.73
CA ARG A 159 -10.12 15.65 -0.14
C ARG A 159 -9.59 17.08 -0.23
N ILE A 160 -8.60 17.29 -1.10
CA ILE A 160 -8.10 18.63 -1.40
C ILE A 160 -9.16 19.31 -2.27
N ASN A 161 -9.90 20.24 -1.71
CA ASN A 161 -10.82 21.11 -2.44
C ASN A 161 -10.07 22.34 -2.98
N SER A 162 -10.56 22.95 -4.05
CA SER A 162 -9.99 24.19 -4.60
C SER A 162 -9.90 25.33 -3.58
N LYS A 163 -10.65 25.27 -2.48
CA LYS A 163 -10.55 26.22 -1.34
C LYS A 163 -9.33 25.98 -0.46
N ASP A 164 -8.79 24.76 -0.44
CA ASP A 164 -7.63 24.41 0.39
C ASP A 164 -6.31 24.83 -0.27
N THR A 165 -6.33 25.06 -1.58
CA THR A 165 -5.17 25.53 -2.36
C THR A 165 -4.93 27.03 -2.29
N CYS A 166 -5.84 27.80 -1.69
CA CYS A 166 -5.69 29.26 -1.50
C CYS A 166 -4.94 29.64 -0.21
N LEU A 167 -4.41 28.69 0.55
CA LEU A 167 -3.68 28.90 1.81
C LEU A 167 -2.18 28.58 1.69
N LEU A 168 -1.67 28.39 0.50
CA LEU A 168 -0.23 28.31 0.14
C LEU A 168 0.13 29.48 -0.77
#